data_1aba93cb4f466c9a250f14948227e228
#
_entry.id   1aba93cb4f466c9a250f14948227e228
#
_cell.length_a   1.000
_cell.length_b   1.000
_cell.length_c   1.000
_cell.angle_alpha   90.00
_cell.angle_beta   90.00
_cell.angle_gamma   90.00
#
_symmetry.space_group_name_H-M   'P 1'
#
loop_
_entity.id
_entity.type
_entity.pdbx_description
1 polymer ?
#
loop_
_entity_poly.entity_id
_entity_poly.type
_entity_poly.pdbx_seq_one_letter_code
_entity_poly.pdbx_strand_id
1 'polypeptide(L)'
;MWQVTALSLCRASSCGGQKWLPWPSPAPAAPQHRRPARTPGTAPARGLSSMAPSIRLSPAARSLFDEPLAIAVQGLGPQQPVTLRTSLRDETGELFEAWARYQAGDDGELDLARCPALPGGSFSGLEPMGLLWALQPQKPFRRLVKRDVQSPFLLQLEVFDGHGDPPGRLLAQAQHERAFLRDGVQRVPVRDGRIRATLFLPAGEDPFPGIIDMHGFGEGLLEHRASLLANHGFATLALAYYQYEDLPQKPTELHLEYFEEAVNYMLQHPQVKGPGVGLLGYSKGADLSLAMAAFLKNITAVASLNGPVAITCIPLRYRDKTIPSLPLNKEKIKVIDSNTLDYSDIILDAFQAPGNQSLIPLEKAEAQLLFIVGQDDHVIESEYYATEVCKLLQAQGKENFQILSYPGTGHCIDPPYFPLYPIGNHPLFHKRALLGGEPVAYSKAQVHAWPQIQAFFNKYLNDN
;
A
#
# COMPACT_ATOMS: atom_id res chain seq x y z
N MET A 1 23.75 -12.93 -5.92
CA MET A 1 24.09 -12.49 -7.29
C MET A 1 22.78 -12.54 -8.09
N TRP A 2 22.00 -11.46 -8.07
CA TRP A 2 20.72 -11.39 -8.75
C TRP A 2 20.88 -10.42 -9.93
N GLN A 3 20.81 -10.94 -11.12
CA GLN A 3 20.73 -10.12 -12.33
C GLN A 3 19.30 -9.62 -12.49
N VAL A 4 19.15 -8.32 -12.52
CA VAL A 4 17.90 -7.64 -12.92
C VAL A 4 17.82 -7.73 -14.43
N THR A 5 16.93 -8.55 -14.95
CA THR A 5 16.61 -8.59 -16.38
C THR A 5 15.52 -7.56 -16.64
N ALA A 6 15.93 -6.35 -16.98
CA ALA A 6 15.03 -5.38 -17.57
C ALA A 6 14.78 -5.80 -19.02
N LEU A 7 13.56 -6.22 -19.35
CA LEU A 7 13.10 -6.35 -20.72
C LEU A 7 12.86 -4.94 -21.30
N SER A 8 13.94 -4.40 -21.88
CA SER A 8 13.91 -3.19 -22.69
C SER A 8 13.48 -3.58 -24.11
N LEU A 9 12.24 -3.33 -24.47
CA LEU A 9 11.76 -3.25 -25.84
C LEU A 9 11.28 -1.83 -26.10
N CYS A 10 12.24 -0.92 -26.23
CA CYS A 10 12.03 0.33 -26.94
C CYS A 10 13.28 0.66 -27.74
N ARG A 11 13.20 0.51 -29.06
CA ARG A 11 14.14 1.16 -29.97
C ARG A 11 13.81 2.63 -30.02
N ALA A 12 14.84 3.43 -29.78
CA ALA A 12 14.84 4.88 -29.73
C ALA A 12 14.29 5.53 -30.99
N SER A 13 13.40 6.48 -30.79
CA SER A 13 13.35 7.70 -31.58
C SER A 13 13.49 8.87 -30.62
N SER A 14 14.45 9.72 -30.93
CA SER A 14 14.97 10.85 -30.17
C SER A 14 13.89 11.81 -29.65
N CYS A 15 13.74 11.91 -28.32
CA CYS A 15 13.37 13.14 -27.63
C CYS A 15 13.70 12.99 -26.13
N GLY A 16 14.50 13.92 -25.61
CA GLY A 16 14.68 14.31 -24.21
C GLY A 16 14.92 13.20 -23.17
N GLY A 17 16.15 12.71 -23.06
CA GLY A 17 16.51 11.70 -22.07
C GLY A 17 16.48 12.23 -20.64
N GLN A 18 15.59 11.73 -19.81
CA GLN A 18 15.83 11.67 -18.37
C GLN A 18 16.58 10.35 -18.09
N LYS A 19 17.87 10.49 -17.84
CA LYS A 19 18.74 9.40 -17.38
C LYS A 19 18.34 9.01 -15.97
N TRP A 20 18.05 7.75 -15.76
CA TRP A 20 18.00 7.13 -14.44
C TRP A 20 19.37 7.31 -13.77
N LEU A 21 19.40 8.02 -12.65
CA LEU A 21 20.59 8.08 -11.80
C LEU A 21 20.55 6.86 -10.88
N PRO A 22 21.61 6.02 -10.88
CA PRO A 22 21.74 4.98 -9.87
C PRO A 22 21.98 5.64 -8.49
N TRP A 23 21.47 5.00 -7.45
CA TRP A 23 21.71 5.35 -6.05
C TRP A 23 23.21 5.51 -5.82
N PRO A 24 23.68 6.59 -5.17
CA PRO A 24 25.10 6.78 -4.92
C PRO A 24 25.64 5.69 -3.99
N SER A 25 26.60 4.92 -4.48
CA SER A 25 27.41 4.02 -3.64
C SER A 25 28.29 4.88 -2.72
N PRO A 26 28.49 4.47 -1.46
CA PRO A 26 29.42 5.18 -0.57
C PRO A 26 30.85 5.09 -1.11
N ALA A 27 31.53 6.24 -1.12
CA ALA A 27 32.90 6.37 -1.57
C ALA A 27 33.87 5.58 -0.66
N PRO A 28 34.94 4.97 -1.22
CA PRO A 28 35.92 4.28 -0.41
C PRO A 28 36.73 5.26 0.46
N ALA A 29 36.93 4.92 1.72
CA ALA A 29 37.71 5.67 2.67
C ALA A 29 39.18 5.77 2.26
N ALA A 30 39.75 6.98 2.34
CA ALA A 30 41.15 7.25 2.09
C ALA A 30 42.07 6.64 3.19
N PRO A 31 43.31 6.21 2.85
CA PRO A 31 44.19 5.57 3.82
C PRO A 31 44.70 6.57 4.86
N GLN A 32 44.51 6.26 6.14
CA GLN A 32 45.04 7.03 7.26
C GLN A 32 46.49 6.65 7.54
N HIS A 33 47.37 7.66 7.56
CA HIS A 33 48.76 7.53 7.98
C HIS A 33 48.88 7.14 9.46
N ARG A 34 49.63 6.06 9.74
CA ARG A 34 50.02 5.62 11.09
C ARG A 34 50.92 6.64 11.76
N ARG A 35 50.54 7.12 12.96
CA ARG A 35 51.41 7.76 13.93
C ARG A 35 51.88 6.74 14.99
N PRO A 36 53.09 6.94 15.54
CA PRO A 36 53.71 5.92 16.42
C PRO A 36 53.07 5.91 17.81
N ALA A 37 53.13 4.71 18.43
CA ALA A 37 52.56 4.34 19.70
C ALA A 37 53.14 5.21 20.88
N ARG A 38 52.23 5.71 21.70
CA ARG A 38 52.54 6.21 23.06
C ARG A 38 52.10 5.14 24.08
N THR A 39 52.99 4.86 25.02
CA THR A 39 52.79 3.96 26.15
C THR A 39 51.53 4.31 26.99
N PRO A 40 50.83 3.33 27.54
CA PRO A 40 49.58 3.55 28.26
C PRO A 40 49.82 4.08 29.69
N GLY A 41 49.40 5.31 29.91
CA GLY A 41 49.13 5.79 31.26
C GLY A 41 47.76 5.28 31.70
N THR A 42 47.69 4.63 32.84
CA THR A 42 46.45 4.21 33.51
C THR A 42 45.58 5.44 33.80
N ALA A 43 44.59 5.67 32.95
CA ALA A 43 43.51 6.60 33.26
C ALA A 43 42.51 5.90 34.20
N PRO A 44 41.95 6.60 35.21
CA PRO A 44 40.92 6.02 36.05
C PRO A 44 39.67 5.73 35.20
N ALA A 45 39.13 4.53 35.34
CA ALA A 45 37.86 4.14 34.77
C ALA A 45 36.80 5.17 35.20
N ARG A 46 36.37 6.01 34.29
CA ARG A 46 35.12 6.78 34.46
C ARG A 46 34.02 5.74 34.58
N GLY A 47 33.43 5.66 35.79
CA GLY A 47 32.23 4.89 36.01
C GLY A 47 31.19 5.34 34.97
N LEU A 48 30.90 4.47 34.01
CA LEU A 48 29.73 4.57 33.19
C LEU A 48 28.54 4.54 34.14
N SER A 49 27.92 5.68 34.38
CA SER A 49 26.58 5.72 34.97
C SER A 49 25.72 4.88 34.06
N SER A 50 25.37 3.67 34.47
CA SER A 50 24.51 2.76 33.72
C SER A 50 23.11 3.38 33.68
N MET A 51 22.81 4.18 32.66
CA MET A 51 21.44 4.59 32.41
C MET A 51 20.63 3.32 32.16
N ALA A 52 19.45 3.21 32.78
CA ALA A 52 18.53 2.12 32.50
C ALA A 52 18.20 2.06 30.99
N PRO A 53 18.10 0.86 30.42
CA PRO A 53 17.72 0.72 29.03
C PRO A 53 16.42 1.47 28.70
N SER A 54 16.39 2.18 27.59
CA SER A 54 15.25 2.97 27.14
C SER A 54 15.10 2.95 25.62
N ILE A 55 13.85 3.01 25.14
CA ILE A 55 13.52 3.12 23.72
C ILE A 55 13.34 4.59 23.38
N ARG A 56 14.00 5.04 22.30
CA ARG A 56 13.80 6.37 21.74
C ARG A 56 13.11 6.24 20.39
N LEU A 57 12.02 6.96 20.23
CA LEU A 57 11.21 7.02 19.01
C LEU A 57 11.28 8.41 18.40
N SER A 58 11.32 8.49 17.08
CA SER A 58 11.22 9.76 16.37
C SER A 58 10.32 9.61 15.14
N PRO A 59 9.18 10.34 15.13
CA PRO A 59 8.64 11.21 16.18
C PRO A 59 8.29 10.45 17.48
N ALA A 60 8.30 11.14 18.63
CA ALA A 60 8.28 10.47 19.93
C ALA A 60 6.95 9.79 20.27
N ALA A 61 5.83 10.45 20.07
CA ALA A 61 4.53 9.99 20.56
C ALA A 61 3.58 9.52 19.47
N ARG A 62 3.55 10.18 18.32
CA ARG A 62 2.57 9.97 17.25
C ARG A 62 3.16 10.28 15.88
N SER A 63 2.79 9.48 14.87
CA SER A 63 3.03 9.73 13.46
C SER A 63 1.87 9.18 12.62
N LEU A 64 1.80 9.55 11.35
CA LEU A 64 0.87 8.87 10.45
C LEU A 64 1.32 7.43 10.21
N PHE A 65 0.36 6.57 9.84
CA PHE A 65 0.65 5.15 9.60
C PHE A 65 1.58 4.95 8.40
N ASP A 66 1.51 5.80 7.39
CA ASP A 66 2.34 5.77 6.18
C ASP A 66 3.69 6.53 6.31
N GLU A 67 4.00 7.07 7.51
CA GLU A 67 5.26 7.73 7.79
C GLU A 67 6.29 6.78 8.41
N PRO A 68 7.60 6.97 8.15
CA PRO A 68 8.63 6.20 8.82
C PRO A 68 8.69 6.53 10.33
N LEU A 69 9.06 5.54 11.13
CA LEU A 69 9.32 5.67 12.56
C LEU A 69 10.76 5.25 12.84
N ALA A 70 11.60 6.20 13.27
CA ALA A 70 12.94 5.86 13.72
C ALA A 70 12.88 5.26 15.14
N ILE A 71 13.51 4.10 15.31
CA ILE A 71 13.56 3.34 16.58
C ILE A 71 15.01 3.16 16.98
N ALA A 72 15.36 3.60 18.19
CA ALA A 72 16.67 3.36 18.79
C ALA A 72 16.53 2.93 20.25
N VAL A 73 17.45 2.10 20.71
CA VAL A 73 17.55 1.67 22.12
C VAL A 73 18.88 2.14 22.69
N GLN A 74 18.85 2.71 23.88
CA GLN A 74 20.03 3.24 24.59
C GLN A 74 20.16 2.60 25.96
N GLY A 75 21.37 2.62 26.54
CA GLY A 75 21.64 2.12 27.88
C GLY A 75 21.78 0.60 27.96
N LEU A 76 22.01 -0.07 26.83
CA LEU A 76 22.35 -1.49 26.76
C LEU A 76 23.83 -1.69 27.15
N GLY A 77 24.20 -2.92 27.47
CA GLY A 77 25.62 -3.30 27.58
C GLY A 77 26.29 -3.32 26.20
N PRO A 78 27.62 -3.10 26.10
CA PRO A 78 28.38 -3.32 24.89
C PRO A 78 28.13 -4.71 24.30
N GLN A 79 27.83 -4.79 23.01
CA GLN A 79 27.55 -6.05 22.31
C GLN A 79 26.43 -6.90 22.94
N GLN A 80 25.55 -6.30 23.74
CA GLN A 80 24.46 -7.03 24.38
C GLN A 80 23.48 -7.57 23.34
N PRO A 81 23.19 -8.89 23.35
CA PRO A 81 22.13 -9.46 22.54
C PRO A 81 20.76 -9.05 23.08
N VAL A 82 19.86 -8.60 22.22
CA VAL A 82 18.50 -8.22 22.58
C VAL A 82 17.49 -8.68 21.54
N THR A 83 16.26 -8.90 21.97
CA THR A 83 15.11 -9.15 21.11
C THR A 83 14.15 -7.98 21.24
N LEU A 84 13.81 -7.35 20.12
CA LEU A 84 12.76 -6.34 20.04
C LEU A 84 11.48 -6.99 19.58
N ARG A 85 10.37 -6.64 20.22
CA ARG A 85 9.02 -7.05 19.85
C ARG A 85 8.14 -5.81 19.66
N THR A 86 7.33 -5.83 18.61
CA THR A 86 6.22 -4.91 18.44
C THR A 86 4.91 -5.67 18.44
N SER A 87 3.88 -5.04 18.99
CA SER A 87 2.52 -5.56 18.91
C SER A 87 1.51 -4.44 18.80
N LEU A 88 0.39 -4.72 18.15
CA LEU A 88 -0.80 -3.87 18.14
C LEU A 88 -2.07 -4.74 18.11
N ARG A 89 -3.19 -4.18 18.55
CA ARG A 89 -4.50 -4.79 18.39
C ARG A 89 -5.33 -4.02 17.37
N ASP A 90 -5.99 -4.76 16.49
CA ASP A 90 -7.00 -4.16 15.62
C ASP A 90 -8.30 -3.87 16.39
N GLU A 91 -9.27 -3.24 15.73
CA GLU A 91 -10.57 -2.90 16.34
C GLU A 91 -11.42 -4.14 16.68
N THR A 92 -11.09 -5.31 16.19
CA THR A 92 -11.74 -6.58 16.56
C THR A 92 -11.08 -7.26 17.75
N GLY A 93 -9.99 -6.67 18.28
CA GLY A 93 -9.20 -7.21 19.36
C GLY A 93 -8.15 -8.25 18.93
N GLU A 94 -8.00 -8.50 17.62
CA GLU A 94 -6.96 -9.39 17.12
C GLU A 94 -5.59 -8.80 17.35
N LEU A 95 -4.68 -9.61 17.91
CA LEU A 95 -3.31 -9.22 18.18
C LEU A 95 -2.42 -9.52 16.96
N PHE A 96 -1.67 -8.50 16.55
CA PHE A 96 -0.63 -8.59 15.55
C PHE A 96 0.72 -8.35 16.22
N GLU A 97 1.71 -9.20 15.92
CA GLU A 97 3.03 -9.15 16.55
C GLU A 97 4.13 -9.37 15.51
N ALA A 98 5.25 -8.69 15.72
CA ALA A 98 6.52 -8.94 15.04
C ALA A 98 7.65 -8.87 16.02
N TRP A 99 8.73 -9.62 15.80
CA TRP A 99 9.91 -9.59 16.63
C TRP A 99 11.18 -9.81 15.82
N ALA A 100 12.28 -9.25 16.28
CA ALA A 100 13.57 -9.39 15.64
C ALA A 100 14.70 -9.38 16.65
N ARG A 101 15.78 -10.08 16.33
CA ARG A 101 17.01 -10.21 17.13
C ARG A 101 18.02 -9.18 16.68
N TYR A 102 18.66 -8.55 17.65
CA TYR A 102 19.71 -7.57 17.41
C TYR A 102 20.87 -7.74 18.37
N GLN A 103 21.98 -7.10 18.03
CA GLN A 103 23.14 -6.95 18.92
C GLN A 103 23.46 -5.46 19.05
N ALA A 104 23.57 -4.96 20.28
CA ALA A 104 23.94 -3.58 20.55
C ALA A 104 25.34 -3.27 20.02
N GLY A 105 25.63 -2.00 19.77
CA GLY A 105 26.97 -1.53 19.44
C GLY A 105 27.93 -1.61 20.66
N ASP A 106 29.21 -1.30 20.41
CA ASP A 106 30.23 -1.20 21.48
C ASP A 106 29.93 -0.10 22.49
N ASP A 107 29.14 0.89 22.10
CA ASP A 107 28.65 2.01 22.91
C ASP A 107 27.39 1.69 23.71
N GLY A 108 26.81 0.48 23.54
CA GLY A 108 25.55 0.11 24.14
C GLY A 108 24.33 0.74 23.51
N GLU A 109 24.45 1.26 22.29
CA GLU A 109 23.33 1.79 21.50
C GLU A 109 22.91 0.79 20.41
N LEU A 110 21.64 0.84 20.05
CA LEU A 110 21.05 0.10 18.93
C LEU A 110 20.16 1.05 18.13
N ASP A 111 20.56 1.39 16.91
CA ASP A 111 19.81 2.21 15.95
C ASP A 111 19.35 1.31 14.81
N LEU A 112 18.04 1.08 14.67
CA LEU A 112 17.47 0.19 13.65
C LEU A 112 17.68 0.71 12.22
N ALA A 113 17.97 1.99 12.05
CA ALA A 113 18.32 2.54 10.74
C ALA A 113 19.72 2.11 10.26
N ARG A 114 20.57 1.63 11.17
CA ARG A 114 21.96 1.27 10.87
C ARG A 114 22.34 -0.16 11.29
N CYS A 115 21.61 -0.73 12.23
CA CYS A 115 21.86 -2.06 12.76
C CYS A 115 20.95 -3.10 12.11
N PRO A 116 21.47 -4.07 11.37
CA PRO A 116 20.66 -5.11 10.75
C PRO A 116 20.10 -6.07 11.80
N ALA A 117 18.88 -6.53 11.58
CA ALA A 117 18.29 -7.63 12.35
C ALA A 117 19.02 -8.94 12.03
N LEU A 118 19.28 -9.73 13.06
CA LEU A 118 19.89 -11.05 12.94
C LEU A 118 18.85 -12.10 12.50
N PRO A 119 19.28 -13.22 11.90
CA PRO A 119 18.38 -14.32 11.54
C PRO A 119 17.62 -14.90 12.74
N GLY A 120 16.42 -15.44 12.48
CA GLY A 120 15.60 -16.14 13.45
C GLY A 120 14.53 -15.28 14.14
N GLY A 121 14.18 -14.15 13.57
CA GLY A 121 13.01 -13.35 13.91
C GLY A 121 11.97 -13.33 12.76
N SER A 122 11.01 -12.40 12.83
CA SER A 122 10.02 -12.17 11.79
C SER A 122 10.63 -11.68 10.46
N PHE A 123 11.82 -11.11 10.53
CA PHE A 123 12.63 -10.66 9.39
C PHE A 123 14.12 -10.64 9.76
N SER A 124 14.99 -10.41 8.78
CA SER A 124 16.44 -10.22 8.97
C SER A 124 16.99 -9.19 7.99
N GLY A 125 18.21 -8.68 8.27
CA GLY A 125 18.85 -7.66 7.44
C GLY A 125 18.54 -6.24 7.88
N LEU A 126 18.96 -5.26 7.08
CA LEU A 126 18.76 -3.85 7.38
C LEU A 126 17.35 -3.40 6.94
N GLU A 127 16.39 -3.53 7.84
CA GLU A 127 14.99 -3.22 7.62
C GLU A 127 14.48 -2.33 8.77
N PRO A 128 14.67 -1.00 8.70
CA PRO A 128 14.32 -0.09 9.80
C PRO A 128 12.86 -0.14 10.22
N MET A 129 11.96 -0.41 9.28
CA MET A 129 10.51 -0.53 9.52
C MET A 129 10.04 -1.99 9.61
N GLY A 130 10.95 -2.94 9.70
CA GLY A 130 10.65 -4.38 9.73
C GLY A 130 9.70 -4.78 10.85
N LEU A 131 9.85 -4.15 12.02
CA LEU A 131 8.97 -4.38 13.16
C LEU A 131 7.50 -3.94 12.93
N LEU A 132 7.20 -3.18 11.86
CA LEU A 132 5.84 -2.81 11.48
C LEU A 132 5.33 -3.68 10.33
N TRP A 133 6.03 -3.69 9.20
CA TRP A 133 5.54 -4.41 8.03
C TRP A 133 5.60 -5.95 8.18
N ALA A 134 6.38 -6.47 9.14
CA ALA A 134 6.44 -7.91 9.44
C ALA A 134 5.44 -8.36 10.53
N LEU A 135 4.54 -7.49 10.97
CA LEU A 135 3.47 -7.86 11.91
C LEU A 135 2.62 -9.01 11.35
N GLN A 136 2.37 -10.01 12.18
CA GLN A 136 1.53 -11.15 11.83
C GLN A 136 0.42 -11.34 12.86
N PRO A 137 -0.79 -11.71 12.44
CA PRO A 137 -1.90 -11.97 13.35
C PRO A 137 -1.69 -13.26 14.11
N GLN A 138 -2.13 -13.30 15.38
CA GLN A 138 -2.15 -14.56 16.14
C GLN A 138 -3.08 -15.60 15.52
N LYS A 139 -4.26 -15.17 15.06
CA LYS A 139 -5.14 -16.04 14.29
C LYS A 139 -4.75 -15.97 12.82
N PRO A 140 -4.40 -17.09 12.18
CA PRO A 140 -3.97 -17.09 10.80
C PRO A 140 -5.04 -16.51 9.86
N PHE A 141 -4.60 -15.93 8.76
CA PHE A 141 -5.47 -15.40 7.70
C PHE A 141 -6.35 -14.21 8.11
N ARG A 142 -5.90 -13.42 9.07
CA ARG A 142 -6.51 -12.13 9.42
C ARG A 142 -5.74 -11.00 8.76
N ARG A 143 -6.45 -10.11 8.07
CA ARG A 143 -5.87 -8.89 7.50
C ARG A 143 -5.92 -7.77 8.55
N LEU A 144 -4.85 -7.02 8.67
CA LEU A 144 -4.88 -5.76 9.41
C LEU A 144 -5.64 -4.72 8.59
N VAL A 145 -6.78 -4.29 9.08
CA VAL A 145 -7.64 -3.28 8.43
C VAL A 145 -7.95 -2.18 9.43
N LYS A 146 -7.81 -0.94 9.02
CA LYS A 146 -8.24 0.23 9.80
C LYS A 146 -9.64 0.66 9.39
N ARG A 147 -10.63 0.47 10.26
CA ARG A 147 -12.02 0.85 10.02
C ARG A 147 -12.38 2.19 10.63
N ASP A 148 -11.95 2.44 11.87
CA ASP A 148 -12.11 3.73 12.53
C ASP A 148 -10.81 4.56 12.41
N VAL A 149 -10.73 5.38 11.38
CA VAL A 149 -9.55 6.22 11.12
C VAL A 149 -9.41 7.40 12.10
N GLN A 150 -10.42 7.67 12.93
CA GLN A 150 -10.38 8.74 13.94
C GLN A 150 -9.57 8.34 15.18
N SER A 151 -9.45 7.05 15.45
CA SER A 151 -8.57 6.52 16.50
C SER A 151 -7.27 5.96 15.90
N PRO A 152 -6.09 6.15 16.54
CA PRO A 152 -4.85 5.57 16.07
C PRO A 152 -4.79 4.06 16.37
N PHE A 153 -3.91 3.33 15.67
CA PHE A 153 -3.38 2.08 16.24
C PHE A 153 -2.37 2.40 17.32
N LEU A 154 -2.46 1.71 18.44
CA LEU A 154 -1.50 1.82 19.53
C LEU A 154 -0.44 0.74 19.36
N LEU A 155 0.76 1.13 18.94
CA LEU A 155 1.90 0.26 18.77
C LEU A 155 2.64 0.14 20.10
N GLN A 156 2.76 -1.08 20.63
CA GLN A 156 3.57 -1.41 21.80
C GLN A 156 4.93 -1.90 21.31
N LEU A 157 6.01 -1.31 21.83
CA LEU A 157 7.39 -1.73 21.58
C LEU A 157 8.02 -2.23 22.89
N GLU A 158 8.74 -3.34 22.82
CA GLU A 158 9.39 -3.97 23.98
C GLU A 158 10.78 -4.45 23.58
N VAL A 159 11.72 -4.34 24.54
CA VAL A 159 13.10 -4.83 24.41
C VAL A 159 13.33 -5.88 25.47
N PHE A 160 13.71 -7.06 25.06
CA PHE A 160 14.02 -8.20 25.94
C PHE A 160 15.51 -8.53 25.90
N ASP A 161 16.04 -9.00 27.03
CA ASP A 161 17.41 -9.45 27.17
C ASP A 161 17.64 -10.79 26.45
N GLY A 162 18.68 -10.86 25.63
CA GLY A 162 19.05 -12.06 24.89
C GLY A 162 18.14 -12.42 23.71
N HIS A 163 18.38 -13.61 23.15
CA HIS A 163 17.68 -14.17 21.99
C HIS A 163 16.88 -15.44 22.33
N GLY A 164 16.51 -15.61 23.60
CA GLY A 164 15.81 -16.80 24.10
C GLY A 164 14.36 -16.91 23.58
N ASP A 165 13.84 -18.14 23.58
CA ASP A 165 12.43 -18.46 23.43
C ASP A 165 12.03 -19.42 24.58
N PRO A 166 11.24 -18.97 25.56
CA PRO A 166 10.55 -17.67 25.62
C PRO A 166 11.52 -16.49 25.78
N PRO A 167 11.07 -15.26 25.47
CA PRO A 167 11.87 -14.04 25.62
C PRO A 167 12.44 -13.90 27.05
N GLY A 168 13.65 -13.35 27.14
CA GLY A 168 14.30 -13.05 28.39
C GLY A 168 13.60 -11.94 29.21
N ARG A 169 14.32 -11.34 30.17
CA ARG A 169 13.80 -10.26 30.98
C ARG A 169 13.47 -9.03 30.12
N LEU A 170 12.32 -8.40 30.38
CA LEU A 170 11.97 -7.11 29.80
C LEU A 170 12.94 -6.03 30.30
N LEU A 171 13.61 -5.33 29.38
CA LEU A 171 14.58 -4.27 29.66
C LEU A 171 13.96 -2.88 29.52
N ALA A 172 13.15 -2.66 28.48
CA ALA A 172 12.50 -1.40 28.19
C ALA A 172 11.19 -1.62 27.43
N GLN A 173 10.27 -0.66 27.54
CA GLN A 173 9.05 -0.63 26.75
C GLN A 173 8.68 0.81 26.38
N ALA A 174 7.97 0.97 25.27
CA ALA A 174 7.43 2.25 24.80
C ALA A 174 6.13 2.03 24.04
N GLN A 175 5.31 3.08 23.94
CA GLN A 175 4.11 3.09 23.12
C GLN A 175 4.22 4.20 22.08
N HIS A 176 3.60 3.98 20.90
CA HIS A 176 3.55 4.96 19.84
C HIS A 176 2.20 4.89 19.12
N GLU A 177 1.60 6.04 18.86
CA GLU A 177 0.36 6.14 18.11
C GLU A 177 0.63 6.19 16.60
N ARG A 178 0.04 5.24 15.85
CA ARG A 178 0.05 5.23 14.38
C ARG A 178 -1.31 5.73 13.91
N ALA A 179 -1.35 7.01 13.57
CA ALA A 179 -2.58 7.74 13.23
C ALA A 179 -2.89 7.69 11.73
N PHE A 180 -4.14 8.02 11.40
CA PHE A 180 -4.62 8.13 10.01
C PHE A 180 -5.06 9.56 9.67
N LEU A 181 -5.18 10.41 10.67
CA LEU A 181 -5.55 11.81 10.53
C LEU A 181 -4.60 12.69 11.35
N ARG A 182 -4.12 13.75 10.72
CA ARG A 182 -3.48 14.88 11.41
C ARG A 182 -4.53 15.85 11.92
N ASP A 183 -4.12 16.67 12.87
CA ASP A 183 -4.95 17.76 13.36
C ASP A 183 -5.34 18.71 12.20
N GLY A 184 -6.62 19.10 12.17
CA GLY A 184 -7.18 19.98 11.15
C GLY A 184 -7.72 19.26 9.91
N VAL A 185 -7.39 17.99 9.66
CA VAL A 185 -8.05 17.20 8.61
C VAL A 185 -9.48 16.90 9.03
N GLN A 186 -10.43 17.19 8.16
CA GLN A 186 -11.86 17.00 8.42
C GLN A 186 -12.32 15.67 7.82
N ARG A 187 -13.15 14.94 8.58
CA ARG A 187 -13.86 13.73 8.13
C ARG A 187 -15.35 14.05 8.07
N VAL A 188 -15.90 14.08 6.86
CA VAL A 188 -17.30 14.45 6.59
C VAL A 188 -18.06 13.26 6.02
N PRO A 189 -18.94 12.60 6.77
CA PRO A 189 -19.82 11.57 6.22
C PRO A 189 -20.74 12.16 5.13
N VAL A 190 -20.83 11.50 3.98
CA VAL A 190 -21.60 11.94 2.82
C VAL A 190 -22.75 10.99 2.58
N ARG A 191 -23.97 11.55 2.64
CA ARG A 191 -25.24 10.91 2.29
C ARG A 191 -26.04 11.87 1.43
N ASP A 192 -25.52 12.13 0.24
CA ASP A 192 -26.16 12.98 -0.75
C ASP A 192 -26.77 12.11 -1.85
N GLY A 193 -28.07 12.23 -2.06
CA GLY A 193 -28.80 11.35 -2.95
C GLY A 193 -28.57 9.88 -2.62
N ARG A 194 -28.07 9.14 -3.60
CA ARG A 194 -27.71 7.72 -3.45
C ARG A 194 -26.31 7.49 -2.89
N ILE A 195 -25.46 8.53 -2.84
CA ILE A 195 -24.05 8.40 -2.44
C ILE A 195 -23.93 7.99 -0.97
N ARG A 196 -23.11 7.00 -0.71
CA ARG A 196 -22.68 6.57 0.62
C ARG A 196 -21.16 6.59 0.65
N ALA A 197 -20.63 7.58 1.35
CA ALA A 197 -19.20 7.89 1.30
C ALA A 197 -18.74 8.63 2.57
N THR A 198 -17.43 8.82 2.66
CA THR A 198 -16.82 9.80 3.58
C THR A 198 -15.86 10.68 2.78
N LEU A 199 -16.03 11.99 2.87
CA LEU A 199 -15.12 12.98 2.32
C LEU A 199 -14.11 13.37 3.39
N PHE A 200 -12.82 13.29 3.05
CA PHE A 200 -11.72 13.80 3.85
C PHE A 200 -11.18 15.07 3.19
N LEU A 201 -11.13 16.14 3.98
CA LEU A 201 -10.63 17.43 3.53
C LEU A 201 -9.32 17.76 4.27
N PRO A 202 -8.25 18.14 3.57
CA PRO A 202 -7.04 18.63 4.20
C PRO A 202 -7.30 19.84 5.12
N ALA A 203 -6.36 20.14 6.00
CA ALA A 203 -6.42 21.37 6.79
C ALA A 203 -6.22 22.59 5.88
N GLY A 204 -7.06 23.60 6.00
CA GLY A 204 -7.05 24.82 5.20
C GLY A 204 -8.40 25.13 4.57
N GLU A 205 -8.49 26.28 3.92
CA GLU A 205 -9.72 26.78 3.28
C GLU A 205 -9.65 26.76 1.75
N ASP A 206 -8.44 26.64 1.18
CA ASP A 206 -8.23 26.63 -0.27
C ASP A 206 -8.77 25.33 -0.89
N PRO A 207 -9.22 25.36 -2.16
CA PRO A 207 -9.61 24.15 -2.87
C PRO A 207 -8.45 23.19 -3.10
N PHE A 208 -8.68 21.92 -2.82
CA PHE A 208 -7.70 20.83 -2.96
C PHE A 208 -8.00 19.94 -4.17
N PRO A 209 -6.99 19.33 -4.79
CA PRO A 209 -7.19 18.32 -5.83
C PRO A 209 -8.09 17.21 -5.31
N GLY A 210 -9.16 16.89 -6.07
CA GLY A 210 -10.17 15.90 -5.67
C GLY A 210 -9.83 14.49 -6.13
N ILE A 211 -9.91 13.50 -5.23
CA ILE A 211 -9.74 12.08 -5.54
C ILE A 211 -10.96 11.30 -5.04
N ILE A 212 -11.48 10.37 -5.84
CA ILE A 212 -12.43 9.35 -5.40
C ILE A 212 -11.68 8.04 -5.21
N ASP A 213 -11.72 7.50 -4.00
CA ASP A 213 -11.05 6.26 -3.60
C ASP A 213 -12.06 5.10 -3.50
N MET A 214 -11.80 4.02 -4.26
CA MET A 214 -12.66 2.84 -4.33
C MET A 214 -11.87 1.57 -4.04
N HIS A 215 -12.35 0.81 -3.06
CA HIS A 215 -11.74 -0.46 -2.68
C HIS A 215 -12.26 -1.65 -3.50
N GLY A 216 -11.72 -2.83 -3.22
CA GLY A 216 -12.01 -4.07 -3.91
C GLY A 216 -13.37 -4.68 -3.56
N PHE A 217 -13.59 -5.87 -4.11
CA PHE A 217 -14.85 -6.60 -3.92
C PHE A 217 -15.00 -7.12 -2.49
N GLY A 218 -16.16 -6.85 -1.85
CA GLY A 218 -16.50 -7.37 -0.52
C GLY A 218 -16.03 -6.52 0.67
N GLU A 219 -15.56 -5.30 0.46
CA GLU A 219 -14.96 -4.49 1.52
C GLU A 219 -15.86 -3.39 2.11
N GLY A 220 -16.98 -3.06 1.45
CA GLY A 220 -17.88 -1.98 1.88
C GLY A 220 -17.19 -0.61 1.83
N LEU A 221 -17.31 0.17 2.91
CA LEU A 221 -16.58 1.42 3.07
C LEU A 221 -15.27 1.20 3.81
N LEU A 222 -14.14 1.53 3.17
CA LEU A 222 -12.83 1.61 3.79
C LEU A 222 -12.28 3.03 3.64
N GLU A 223 -11.78 3.58 4.72
CA GLU A 223 -11.41 5.00 4.81
C GLU A 223 -9.90 5.24 4.92
N HIS A 224 -9.10 4.20 5.18
CA HIS A 224 -7.69 4.36 5.56
C HIS A 224 -6.82 4.99 4.46
N ARG A 225 -7.02 4.66 3.16
CA ARG A 225 -6.28 5.30 2.06
C ARG A 225 -6.70 6.75 1.87
N ALA A 226 -8.01 7.00 1.86
CA ALA A 226 -8.57 8.33 1.68
C ALA A 226 -8.14 9.28 2.80
N SER A 227 -8.17 8.82 4.06
CA SER A 227 -7.72 9.62 5.20
C SER A 227 -6.23 9.94 5.13
N LEU A 228 -5.39 8.99 4.72
CA LEU A 228 -3.96 9.24 4.54
C LEU A 228 -3.69 10.22 3.40
N LEU A 229 -4.38 10.11 2.26
CA LEU A 229 -4.24 11.05 1.14
C LEU A 229 -4.64 12.49 1.52
N ALA A 230 -5.63 12.64 2.40
CA ALA A 230 -6.01 13.98 2.87
C ALA A 230 -4.90 14.65 3.69
N ASN A 231 -4.08 13.88 4.43
CA ASN A 231 -2.91 14.44 5.10
C ASN A 231 -1.81 14.90 4.11
N HIS A 232 -1.88 14.43 2.86
CA HIS A 232 -0.95 14.79 1.78
C HIS A 232 -1.53 15.85 0.81
N GLY A 233 -2.65 16.50 1.19
CA GLY A 233 -3.18 17.65 0.46
C GLY A 233 -4.23 17.33 -0.60
N PHE A 234 -4.88 16.15 -0.55
CA PHE A 234 -5.95 15.79 -1.46
C PHE A 234 -7.32 15.78 -0.76
N ALA A 235 -8.32 16.42 -1.35
CA ALA A 235 -9.71 16.21 -0.95
C ALA A 235 -10.15 14.83 -1.44
N THR A 236 -10.30 13.86 -0.54
CA THR A 236 -10.48 12.46 -0.93
C THR A 236 -11.81 11.90 -0.47
N LEU A 237 -12.61 11.41 -1.42
CA LEU A 237 -13.89 10.75 -1.18
C LEU A 237 -13.69 9.23 -1.12
N ALA A 238 -13.77 8.63 0.06
CA ALA A 238 -13.89 7.19 0.22
C ALA A 238 -15.31 6.76 -0.16
N LEU A 239 -15.47 6.12 -1.32
CA LEU A 239 -16.78 5.79 -1.87
C LEU A 239 -17.11 4.31 -1.66
N ALA A 240 -18.20 4.03 -0.91
CA ALA A 240 -18.82 2.71 -0.91
C ALA A 240 -19.74 2.55 -2.11
N TYR A 241 -19.83 1.37 -2.68
CA TYR A 241 -20.74 1.10 -3.81
C TYR A 241 -21.58 -0.17 -3.62
N TYR A 242 -21.39 -0.89 -2.50
CA TYR A 242 -22.25 -1.96 -1.98
C TYR A 242 -21.81 -2.38 -0.57
N GLN A 243 -22.59 -3.22 0.13
CA GLN A 243 -22.30 -3.75 1.47
C GLN A 243 -21.99 -2.68 2.53
N TYR A 244 -22.61 -1.53 2.40
CA TYR A 244 -22.48 -0.47 3.35
C TYR A 244 -23.83 0.26 3.54
N GLU A 245 -24.28 0.42 4.78
CA GLU A 245 -25.56 1.04 5.14
C GLU A 245 -26.75 0.44 4.34
N ASP A 246 -27.48 1.28 3.61
CA ASP A 246 -28.63 0.92 2.78
C ASP A 246 -28.25 0.51 1.34
N LEU A 247 -26.96 0.50 0.99
CA LEU A 247 -26.50 -0.03 -0.29
C LEU A 247 -26.74 -1.55 -0.38
N PRO A 248 -26.97 -2.08 -1.60
CA PRO A 248 -27.23 -3.49 -1.81
C PRO A 248 -26.14 -4.39 -1.21
N GLN A 249 -26.53 -5.44 -0.48
CA GLN A 249 -25.60 -6.42 0.08
C GLN A 249 -25.04 -7.39 -0.99
N LYS A 250 -25.85 -7.70 -2.00
CA LYS A 250 -25.48 -8.60 -3.11
C LYS A 250 -26.05 -8.04 -4.41
N PRO A 251 -25.45 -6.99 -4.99
CA PRO A 251 -25.92 -6.41 -6.23
C PRO A 251 -25.74 -7.41 -7.38
N THR A 252 -26.72 -7.51 -8.24
CA THR A 252 -26.69 -8.31 -9.48
C THR A 252 -26.17 -7.50 -10.66
N GLU A 253 -26.23 -6.17 -10.55
CA GLU A 253 -25.75 -5.20 -11.55
C GLU A 253 -25.30 -3.94 -10.79
N LEU A 254 -24.24 -3.28 -11.26
CA LEU A 254 -23.83 -1.96 -10.82
C LEU A 254 -24.24 -0.93 -11.89
N HIS A 255 -24.57 0.27 -11.45
CA HIS A 255 -24.99 1.37 -12.31
C HIS A 255 -23.95 2.47 -12.30
N LEU A 256 -23.40 2.81 -13.48
CA LEU A 256 -22.35 3.82 -13.60
C LEU A 256 -22.85 5.24 -13.24
N GLU A 257 -24.17 5.46 -13.31
CA GLU A 257 -24.83 6.69 -12.86
C GLU A 257 -24.62 6.97 -11.36
N TYR A 258 -24.44 5.93 -10.53
CA TYR A 258 -24.07 6.08 -9.13
C TYR A 258 -22.72 6.76 -8.97
N PHE A 259 -21.75 6.33 -9.77
CA PHE A 259 -20.39 6.89 -9.78
C PHE A 259 -20.34 8.27 -10.44
N GLU A 260 -21.20 8.52 -11.44
CA GLU A 260 -21.37 9.85 -12.04
C GLU A 260 -21.88 10.86 -11.01
N GLU A 261 -22.82 10.46 -10.13
CA GLU A 261 -23.26 11.29 -8.98
C GLU A 261 -22.10 11.63 -8.05
N ALA A 262 -21.22 10.66 -7.74
CA ALA A 262 -20.06 10.91 -6.88
C ALA A 262 -19.05 11.89 -7.54
N VAL A 263 -18.83 11.79 -8.84
CA VAL A 263 -18.01 12.77 -9.58
C VAL A 263 -18.64 14.16 -9.51
N ASN A 264 -19.95 14.27 -9.78
CA ASN A 264 -20.67 15.55 -9.72
C ASN A 264 -20.65 16.16 -8.31
N TYR A 265 -20.81 15.34 -7.26
CA TYR A 265 -20.70 15.78 -5.88
C TYR A 265 -19.34 16.40 -5.60
N MET A 266 -18.25 15.72 -6.01
CA MET A 266 -16.89 16.24 -5.81
C MET A 266 -16.68 17.56 -6.54
N LEU A 267 -17.09 17.67 -7.81
CA LEU A 267 -16.92 18.88 -8.62
C LEU A 267 -17.76 20.07 -8.14
N GLN A 268 -18.86 19.83 -7.44
CA GLN A 268 -19.71 20.88 -6.86
C GLN A 268 -19.24 21.30 -5.44
N HIS A 269 -18.34 20.52 -4.82
CA HIS A 269 -17.87 20.83 -3.48
C HIS A 269 -16.91 22.02 -3.47
N PRO A 270 -17.13 23.07 -2.66
CA PRO A 270 -16.35 24.33 -2.72
C PRO A 270 -14.87 24.16 -2.41
N GLN A 271 -14.49 23.13 -1.64
CA GLN A 271 -13.10 22.84 -1.32
C GLN A 271 -12.48 21.78 -2.24
N VAL A 272 -13.11 21.45 -3.36
CA VAL A 272 -12.52 20.58 -4.40
C VAL A 272 -12.15 21.41 -5.61
N LYS A 273 -10.89 21.34 -6.02
CA LYS A 273 -10.35 22.01 -7.20
C LYS A 273 -10.85 21.32 -8.46
N GLY A 274 -11.48 22.08 -9.37
CA GLY A 274 -11.84 21.62 -10.71
C GLY A 274 -10.71 21.78 -11.73
N PRO A 275 -10.92 21.45 -13.00
CA PRO A 275 -12.22 21.06 -13.59
C PRO A 275 -12.50 19.55 -13.56
N GLY A 276 -11.58 18.70 -13.08
CA GLY A 276 -11.76 17.26 -13.06
C GLY A 276 -11.28 16.63 -11.75
N VAL A 277 -11.54 15.34 -11.59
CA VAL A 277 -11.16 14.55 -10.41
C VAL A 277 -10.23 13.40 -10.78
N GLY A 278 -9.46 12.95 -9.78
CA GLY A 278 -8.69 11.71 -9.83
C GLY A 278 -9.51 10.52 -9.33
N LEU A 279 -9.17 9.33 -9.78
CA LEU A 279 -9.74 8.08 -9.31
C LEU A 279 -8.62 7.15 -8.83
N LEU A 280 -8.75 6.62 -7.61
CA LEU A 280 -7.88 5.60 -7.07
C LEU A 280 -8.69 4.32 -6.87
N GLY A 281 -8.43 3.30 -7.67
CA GLY A 281 -9.15 2.05 -7.59
C GLY A 281 -8.24 0.87 -7.30
N TYR A 282 -8.73 -0.07 -6.48
CA TYR A 282 -8.06 -1.33 -6.18
C TYR A 282 -8.95 -2.51 -6.58
N SER A 283 -8.38 -3.51 -7.29
CA SER A 283 -9.11 -4.73 -7.67
C SER A 283 -10.42 -4.40 -8.39
N LYS A 284 -11.60 -4.75 -7.87
CA LYS A 284 -12.92 -4.36 -8.42
C LYS A 284 -13.09 -2.84 -8.51
N GLY A 285 -12.60 -2.08 -7.56
CA GLY A 285 -12.61 -0.62 -7.62
C GLY A 285 -11.76 -0.06 -8.78
N ALA A 286 -10.75 -0.80 -9.22
CA ALA A 286 -9.91 -0.41 -10.35
C ALA A 286 -10.66 -0.57 -11.69
N ASP A 287 -11.37 -1.68 -11.94
CA ASP A 287 -12.16 -1.81 -13.18
C ASP A 287 -13.28 -0.75 -13.26
N LEU A 288 -13.88 -0.43 -12.10
CA LEU A 288 -14.87 0.66 -12.03
C LEU A 288 -14.24 2.03 -12.33
N SER A 289 -13.05 2.32 -11.77
CA SER A 289 -12.32 3.56 -12.06
C SER A 289 -11.97 3.69 -13.55
N LEU A 290 -11.52 2.61 -14.16
CA LEU A 290 -11.23 2.57 -15.61
C LEU A 290 -12.50 2.75 -16.45
N ALA A 291 -13.62 2.13 -16.03
CA ALA A 291 -14.91 2.32 -16.70
C ALA A 291 -15.42 3.77 -16.56
N MET A 292 -15.28 4.38 -15.38
CA MET A 292 -15.59 5.79 -15.20
C MET A 292 -14.79 6.67 -16.16
N ALA A 293 -13.48 6.43 -16.32
CA ALA A 293 -12.63 7.17 -17.25
C ALA A 293 -13.05 7.00 -18.71
N ALA A 294 -13.56 5.82 -19.09
CA ALA A 294 -13.98 5.53 -20.46
C ALA A 294 -15.36 6.11 -20.83
N PHE A 295 -16.25 6.30 -19.84
CA PHE A 295 -17.65 6.66 -20.11
C PHE A 295 -18.09 8.00 -19.50
N LEU A 296 -17.46 8.47 -18.42
CA LEU A 296 -17.83 9.71 -17.75
C LEU A 296 -16.91 10.86 -18.21
N LYS A 297 -17.40 12.08 -18.00
CA LYS A 297 -16.63 13.31 -18.20
C LYS A 297 -15.92 13.72 -16.90
N ASN A 298 -14.95 14.62 -17.05
CA ASN A 298 -14.25 15.26 -15.93
C ASN A 298 -13.46 14.27 -15.04
N ILE A 299 -13.01 13.17 -15.62
CA ILE A 299 -12.00 12.30 -15.03
C ILE A 299 -10.65 12.68 -15.64
N THR A 300 -9.74 13.17 -14.81
CA THR A 300 -8.43 13.69 -15.26
C THR A 300 -7.31 12.67 -15.12
N ALA A 301 -7.34 11.87 -14.05
CA ALA A 301 -6.28 10.92 -13.71
C ALA A 301 -6.86 9.66 -13.05
N VAL A 302 -6.35 8.48 -13.40
CA VAL A 302 -6.75 7.21 -12.79
C VAL A 302 -5.53 6.42 -12.37
N ALA A 303 -5.44 6.06 -11.10
CA ALA A 303 -4.49 5.06 -10.59
C ALA A 303 -5.23 3.73 -10.33
N SER A 304 -4.90 2.72 -11.12
CA SER A 304 -5.46 1.37 -11.06
C SER A 304 -4.48 0.43 -10.36
N LEU A 305 -4.85 -0.07 -9.18
CA LEU A 305 -4.04 -0.97 -8.38
C LEU A 305 -4.55 -2.42 -8.56
N ASN A 306 -3.71 -3.27 -9.13
CA ASN A 306 -4.00 -4.69 -9.36
C ASN A 306 -5.41 -4.93 -9.91
N GLY A 307 -5.79 -4.11 -10.88
CA GLY A 307 -7.10 -4.14 -11.53
C GLY A 307 -7.09 -4.85 -12.86
N PRO A 308 -8.19 -5.48 -13.25
CA PRO A 308 -8.42 -5.91 -14.61
C PRO A 308 -8.80 -4.71 -15.49
N VAL A 309 -8.64 -4.87 -16.80
CA VAL A 309 -9.07 -3.86 -17.79
C VAL A 309 -10.43 -4.20 -18.39
N ALA A 310 -11.16 -5.05 -17.73
CA ALA A 310 -12.49 -5.52 -18.10
C ALA A 310 -13.38 -5.59 -16.84
N ILE A 311 -14.68 -5.51 -17.01
CA ILE A 311 -15.64 -5.60 -15.90
C ILE A 311 -15.61 -7.00 -15.32
N THR A 312 -15.40 -7.11 -13.99
CA THR A 312 -15.33 -8.38 -13.26
C THR A 312 -16.47 -8.52 -12.25
N CYS A 313 -16.76 -9.74 -11.83
CA CYS A 313 -17.65 -10.12 -10.73
C CYS A 313 -19.12 -9.71 -10.93
N ILE A 314 -19.41 -8.47 -11.22
CA ILE A 314 -20.76 -7.89 -11.33
C ILE A 314 -20.83 -7.06 -12.60
N PRO A 315 -21.82 -7.30 -13.48
CA PRO A 315 -22.03 -6.49 -14.69
C PRO A 315 -22.17 -5.00 -14.37
N LEU A 316 -21.73 -4.16 -15.28
CA LEU A 316 -21.84 -2.70 -15.18
C LEU A 316 -22.80 -2.17 -16.24
N ARG A 317 -23.84 -1.48 -15.81
CA ARG A 317 -24.78 -0.80 -16.67
C ARG A 317 -24.53 0.70 -16.69
N TYR A 318 -24.66 1.29 -17.88
CA TYR A 318 -24.69 2.73 -18.07
C TYR A 318 -25.73 3.07 -19.12
N ARG A 319 -26.80 3.78 -18.73
CA ARG A 319 -27.95 4.11 -19.56
C ARG A 319 -28.61 2.85 -20.15
N ASP A 320 -28.56 2.70 -21.47
CA ASP A 320 -29.13 1.58 -22.23
C ASP A 320 -28.12 0.44 -22.49
N LYS A 321 -26.88 0.58 -22.04
CA LYS A 321 -25.81 -0.39 -22.28
C LYS A 321 -25.43 -1.13 -21.01
N THR A 322 -25.23 -2.44 -21.13
CA THR A 322 -24.67 -3.27 -20.07
C THR A 322 -23.37 -3.91 -20.58
N ILE A 323 -22.30 -3.77 -19.82
CA ILE A 323 -21.05 -4.50 -20.01
C ILE A 323 -21.13 -5.73 -19.11
N PRO A 324 -21.12 -6.94 -19.67
CA PRO A 324 -21.16 -8.15 -18.85
C PRO A 324 -19.88 -8.29 -18.01
N SER A 325 -19.97 -9.02 -16.91
CA SER A 325 -18.75 -9.40 -16.19
C SER A 325 -17.97 -10.47 -16.96
N LEU A 326 -16.64 -10.45 -16.85
CA LEU A 326 -15.76 -11.49 -17.40
C LEU A 326 -16.23 -12.88 -16.96
N PRO A 327 -16.40 -13.80 -17.90
CA PRO A 327 -16.75 -15.17 -17.57
C PRO A 327 -15.63 -15.86 -16.77
N LEU A 328 -16.02 -16.80 -15.90
CA LEU A 328 -15.10 -17.58 -15.08
C LEU A 328 -15.09 -19.05 -15.52
N ASN A 329 -13.89 -19.60 -15.70
CA ASN A 329 -13.71 -21.04 -15.88
C ASN A 329 -13.35 -21.71 -14.55
N LYS A 330 -14.35 -22.21 -13.84
CA LYS A 330 -14.17 -22.84 -12.53
C LYS A 330 -13.34 -24.14 -12.56
N GLU A 331 -13.18 -24.75 -13.72
CA GLU A 331 -12.35 -25.96 -13.89
C GLU A 331 -10.87 -25.68 -13.74
N LYS A 332 -10.47 -24.39 -13.89
CA LYS A 332 -9.10 -23.94 -13.72
C LYS A 332 -8.73 -23.58 -12.27
N ILE A 333 -9.63 -23.75 -11.32
CA ILE A 333 -9.31 -23.54 -9.90
C ILE A 333 -8.24 -24.53 -9.47
N LYS A 334 -7.12 -24.02 -8.98
CA LYS A 334 -6.03 -24.81 -8.42
C LYS A 334 -6.20 -24.99 -6.92
N VAL A 335 -6.06 -26.20 -6.43
CA VAL A 335 -6.15 -26.52 -4.99
C VAL A 335 -4.73 -26.47 -4.42
N ILE A 336 -4.46 -25.52 -3.54
CA ILE A 336 -3.17 -25.39 -2.85
C ILE A 336 -3.15 -26.30 -1.62
N ASP A 337 -4.21 -26.25 -0.80
CA ASP A 337 -4.46 -27.16 0.32
C ASP A 337 -5.96 -27.39 0.52
N SER A 338 -6.34 -28.12 1.58
CA SER A 338 -7.75 -28.48 1.86
C SER A 338 -8.71 -27.30 1.93
N ASN A 339 -8.22 -26.07 2.20
CA ASN A 339 -9.03 -24.87 2.40
C ASN A 339 -8.60 -23.66 1.56
N THR A 340 -7.44 -23.72 0.89
CA THR A 340 -6.87 -22.61 0.11
C THR A 340 -6.88 -22.96 -1.37
N LEU A 341 -7.39 -22.04 -2.17
CA LEU A 341 -7.51 -22.14 -3.61
C LEU A 341 -6.73 -21.01 -4.27
N ASP A 342 -6.15 -21.30 -5.42
CA ASP A 342 -5.57 -20.31 -6.32
C ASP A 342 -6.55 -20.08 -7.48
N TYR A 343 -6.92 -18.83 -7.67
CA TYR A 343 -7.89 -18.38 -8.65
C TYR A 343 -7.26 -17.66 -9.84
N SER A 344 -5.93 -17.61 -9.95
CA SER A 344 -5.23 -16.83 -10.98
C SER A 344 -5.71 -17.11 -12.41
N ASP A 345 -6.00 -18.36 -12.73
CA ASP A 345 -6.32 -18.78 -14.11
C ASP A 345 -7.82 -18.86 -14.41
N ILE A 346 -8.71 -18.58 -13.46
CA ILE A 346 -10.15 -18.78 -13.65
C ILE A 346 -10.82 -17.70 -14.49
N ILE A 347 -10.26 -16.49 -14.50
CA ILE A 347 -10.80 -15.37 -15.27
C ILE A 347 -10.44 -15.60 -16.74
N LEU A 348 -11.44 -15.56 -17.62
CA LEU A 348 -11.18 -15.67 -19.04
C LEU A 348 -10.46 -14.42 -19.56
N ASP A 349 -9.65 -14.63 -20.61
CA ASP A 349 -8.90 -13.55 -21.23
C ASP A 349 -9.84 -12.49 -21.81
N ALA A 350 -9.67 -11.25 -21.34
CA ALA A 350 -10.48 -10.09 -21.78
C ALA A 350 -10.20 -9.67 -23.22
N PHE A 351 -9.11 -10.11 -23.84
CA PHE A 351 -8.75 -9.77 -25.21
C PHE A 351 -9.23 -10.79 -26.24
N GLN A 352 -9.80 -11.92 -25.78
CA GLN A 352 -10.31 -12.99 -26.61
C GLN A 352 -11.81 -13.23 -26.38
N ALA A 353 -12.50 -13.71 -27.41
CA ALA A 353 -13.91 -14.12 -27.25
C ALA A 353 -14.06 -15.34 -26.34
N PRO A 354 -15.05 -15.39 -25.45
CA PRO A 354 -16.12 -14.43 -25.22
C PRO A 354 -15.76 -13.28 -24.24
N GLY A 355 -14.56 -13.25 -23.63
CA GLY A 355 -14.15 -12.29 -22.64
C GLY A 355 -14.11 -10.85 -23.13
N ASN A 356 -13.86 -10.65 -24.42
CA ASN A 356 -13.77 -9.32 -25.03
C ASN A 356 -15.08 -8.49 -24.98
N GLN A 357 -16.21 -9.10 -24.68
CA GLN A 357 -17.47 -8.38 -24.44
C GLN A 357 -17.44 -7.59 -23.10
N SER A 358 -16.55 -7.97 -22.19
CA SER A 358 -16.39 -7.35 -20.88
C SER A 358 -15.29 -6.29 -20.87
N LEU A 359 -14.53 -6.15 -21.97
CA LEU A 359 -13.41 -5.22 -22.07
C LEU A 359 -13.90 -3.76 -21.95
N ILE A 360 -13.21 -2.99 -21.13
CA ILE A 360 -13.48 -1.55 -20.98
C ILE A 360 -12.86 -0.81 -22.17
N PRO A 361 -13.62 0.03 -22.89
CA PRO A 361 -13.12 0.74 -24.07
C PRO A 361 -12.21 1.91 -23.68
N LEU A 362 -11.00 1.61 -23.17
CA LEU A 362 -10.05 2.60 -22.68
C LEU A 362 -9.50 3.53 -23.78
N GLU A 363 -9.68 3.18 -25.03
CA GLU A 363 -9.42 4.09 -26.15
C GLU A 363 -10.27 5.37 -26.11
N LYS A 364 -11.39 5.36 -25.37
CA LYS A 364 -12.25 6.53 -25.16
C LYS A 364 -11.82 7.40 -23.98
N ALA A 365 -10.97 6.87 -23.09
CA ALA A 365 -10.51 7.61 -21.94
C ALA A 365 -9.54 8.74 -22.36
N GLU A 366 -9.84 9.95 -21.89
CA GLU A 366 -8.95 11.12 -22.02
C GLU A 366 -8.05 11.29 -20.80
N ALA A 367 -8.40 10.63 -19.70
CA ALA A 367 -7.66 10.64 -18.45
C ALA A 367 -6.24 10.07 -18.61
N GLN A 368 -5.32 10.55 -17.78
CA GLN A 368 -4.03 9.91 -17.59
C GLN A 368 -4.21 8.63 -16.78
N LEU A 369 -3.55 7.55 -17.18
CA LEU A 369 -3.71 6.23 -16.57
C LEU A 369 -2.39 5.78 -15.92
N LEU A 370 -2.43 5.40 -14.65
CA LEU A 370 -1.34 4.78 -13.92
C LEU A 370 -1.75 3.38 -13.50
N PHE A 371 -1.12 2.37 -14.09
CA PHE A 371 -1.29 0.98 -13.68
C PHE A 371 -0.21 0.62 -12.67
N ILE A 372 -0.61 0.12 -11.52
CA ILE A 372 0.25 -0.36 -10.43
C ILE A 372 -0.06 -1.84 -10.24
N VAL A 373 0.90 -2.70 -10.57
CA VAL A 373 0.67 -4.14 -10.68
C VAL A 373 1.72 -4.95 -9.93
N GLY A 374 1.26 -5.99 -9.24
CA GLY A 374 2.08 -7.00 -8.60
C GLY A 374 2.30 -8.19 -9.54
N GLN A 375 3.55 -8.65 -9.68
CA GLN A 375 3.87 -9.79 -10.55
C GLN A 375 3.52 -11.15 -9.94
N ASP A 376 3.26 -11.18 -8.64
CA ASP A 376 2.82 -12.37 -7.89
C ASP A 376 1.34 -12.30 -7.49
N ASP A 377 0.52 -11.61 -8.31
CA ASP A 377 -0.92 -11.50 -8.10
C ASP A 377 -1.62 -12.81 -8.52
N HIS A 378 -2.17 -13.53 -7.52
CA HIS A 378 -2.88 -14.80 -7.71
C HIS A 378 -4.41 -14.66 -7.80
N VAL A 379 -4.91 -13.45 -7.94
CA VAL A 379 -6.35 -13.16 -8.10
C VAL A 379 -6.66 -12.67 -9.51
N ILE A 380 -5.81 -11.79 -10.03
CA ILE A 380 -5.94 -11.16 -11.35
C ILE A 380 -4.55 -11.12 -11.99
N GLU A 381 -4.43 -11.53 -13.25
CA GLU A 381 -3.20 -11.35 -14.03
C GLU A 381 -3.00 -9.87 -14.38
N SER A 382 -2.89 -9.03 -13.33
CA SER A 382 -2.93 -7.57 -13.43
C SER A 382 -1.81 -6.99 -14.30
N GLU A 383 -0.60 -7.56 -14.27
CA GLU A 383 0.50 -7.16 -15.15
C GLU A 383 0.21 -7.46 -16.62
N TYR A 384 -0.33 -8.66 -16.90
CA TYR A 384 -0.73 -9.03 -18.26
C TYR A 384 -1.78 -8.06 -18.80
N TYR A 385 -2.85 -7.81 -18.05
CA TYR A 385 -3.92 -6.90 -18.47
C TYR A 385 -3.41 -5.47 -18.72
N ALA A 386 -2.59 -4.94 -17.81
CA ALA A 386 -2.00 -3.61 -17.97
C ALA A 386 -1.10 -3.54 -19.20
N THR A 387 -0.28 -4.56 -19.42
CA THR A 387 0.64 -4.63 -20.56
C THR A 387 -0.10 -4.70 -21.89
N GLU A 388 -1.10 -5.57 -22.01
CA GLU A 388 -1.84 -5.75 -23.26
C GLU A 388 -2.69 -4.52 -23.59
N VAL A 389 -3.38 -3.92 -22.62
CA VAL A 389 -4.16 -2.70 -22.87
C VAL A 389 -3.28 -1.53 -23.26
N CYS A 390 -2.11 -1.37 -22.66
CA CYS A 390 -1.16 -0.32 -23.05
C CYS A 390 -0.64 -0.50 -24.49
N LYS A 391 -0.40 -1.74 -24.93
CA LYS A 391 -0.09 -2.03 -26.34
C LYS A 391 -1.21 -1.62 -27.28
N LEU A 392 -2.46 -1.92 -26.91
CA LEU A 392 -3.64 -1.50 -27.72
C LEU A 392 -3.77 0.02 -27.78
N LEU A 393 -3.60 0.73 -26.66
CA LEU A 393 -3.63 2.19 -26.62
C LEU A 393 -2.52 2.81 -27.47
N GLN A 394 -1.30 2.27 -27.35
CA GLN A 394 -0.15 2.73 -28.15
C GLN A 394 -0.37 2.51 -29.66
N ALA A 395 -0.95 1.37 -30.05
CA ALA A 395 -1.29 1.09 -31.45
C ALA A 395 -2.32 2.09 -32.03
N GLN A 396 -3.09 2.75 -31.16
CA GLN A 396 -4.05 3.81 -31.51
C GLN A 396 -3.47 5.22 -31.35
N GLY A 397 -2.17 5.36 -31.12
CA GLY A 397 -1.47 6.63 -30.96
C GLY A 397 -1.67 7.32 -29.62
N LYS A 398 -2.13 6.60 -28.60
CA LYS A 398 -2.26 7.12 -27.22
C LYS A 398 -1.01 6.84 -26.40
N GLU A 399 -0.60 7.85 -25.62
CA GLU A 399 0.56 7.79 -24.72
C GLU A 399 0.20 8.25 -23.30
N ASN A 400 -1.09 8.28 -22.97
CA ASN A 400 -1.62 8.75 -21.69
C ASN A 400 -1.62 7.66 -20.61
N PHE A 401 -0.60 6.81 -20.56
CA PHE A 401 -0.50 5.72 -19.60
C PHE A 401 0.92 5.51 -19.07
N GLN A 402 1.00 4.92 -17.89
CA GLN A 402 2.24 4.47 -17.22
C GLN A 402 1.97 3.13 -16.53
N ILE A 403 3.00 2.28 -16.42
CA ILE A 403 2.95 1.01 -15.67
C ILE A 403 4.07 1.01 -14.63
N LEU A 404 3.72 0.74 -13.38
CA LEU A 404 4.65 0.39 -12.31
C LEU A 404 4.43 -1.07 -11.93
N SER A 405 5.41 -1.91 -12.21
CA SER A 405 5.33 -3.34 -11.95
C SER A 405 6.31 -3.75 -10.84
N TYR A 406 5.82 -4.55 -9.88
CA TYR A 406 6.53 -4.91 -8.65
C TYR A 406 6.73 -6.42 -8.54
N PRO A 407 7.97 -6.92 -8.72
CA PRO A 407 8.31 -8.32 -8.52
C PRO A 407 8.00 -8.79 -7.10
N GLY A 408 7.50 -10.02 -6.95
CA GLY A 408 7.20 -10.64 -5.67
C GLY A 408 6.10 -9.94 -4.85
N THR A 409 5.32 -9.06 -5.48
CA THR A 409 4.19 -8.37 -4.87
C THR A 409 2.89 -9.00 -5.34
N GLY A 410 2.03 -9.35 -4.40
CA GLY A 410 0.74 -9.99 -4.65
C GLY A 410 -0.39 -9.02 -4.95
N HIS A 411 -1.63 -9.53 -4.82
CA HIS A 411 -2.85 -8.79 -5.15
C HIS A 411 -3.08 -7.52 -4.33
N CYS A 412 -2.72 -7.52 -3.05
CA CYS A 412 -2.87 -6.33 -2.20
C CYS A 412 -1.66 -5.41 -2.33
N ILE A 413 -1.89 -4.10 -2.53
CA ILE A 413 -0.88 -3.04 -2.40
C ILE A 413 -1.51 -1.95 -1.55
N ASP A 414 -1.27 -2.03 -0.24
CA ASP A 414 -1.75 -1.06 0.75
C ASP A 414 -0.77 0.13 0.87
N PRO A 415 -1.11 1.22 1.56
CA PRO A 415 -0.14 2.24 1.96
C PRO A 415 1.04 1.65 2.74
N PRO A 416 2.17 2.38 2.88
CA PRO A 416 3.37 1.88 3.54
C PRO A 416 3.13 1.30 4.94
N TYR A 417 3.87 0.22 5.23
CA TYR A 417 3.97 -0.44 6.54
C TYR A 417 2.78 -1.29 6.96
N PHE A 418 1.73 -1.44 6.15
CA PHE A 418 0.76 -2.50 6.36
C PHE A 418 1.42 -3.87 6.15
N PRO A 419 1.13 -4.85 7.04
CA PRO A 419 1.68 -6.19 6.91
C PRO A 419 1.08 -6.93 5.71
N LEU A 420 1.87 -7.83 5.13
CA LEU A 420 1.43 -8.68 4.02
C LEU A 420 0.25 -9.57 4.45
N TYR A 421 -0.72 -9.68 3.55
CA TYR A 421 -1.86 -10.57 3.66
C TYR A 421 -1.90 -11.51 2.44
N PRO A 422 -1.10 -12.61 2.46
CA PRO A 422 -0.89 -13.45 1.27
C PRO A 422 -2.03 -14.43 1.00
N ILE A 423 -2.89 -14.70 1.98
CA ILE A 423 -4.03 -15.61 1.88
C ILE A 423 -5.23 -14.97 2.57
N GLY A 424 -6.33 -14.81 1.85
CA GLY A 424 -7.54 -14.17 2.34
C GLY A 424 -8.82 -14.94 2.02
N ASN A 425 -9.93 -14.58 2.65
CA ASN A 425 -11.23 -15.13 2.31
C ASN A 425 -11.76 -14.50 1.02
N HIS A 426 -12.04 -15.32 0.01
CA HIS A 426 -12.61 -14.83 -1.23
C HIS A 426 -14.13 -14.61 -1.08
N PRO A 427 -14.65 -13.38 -1.34
CA PRO A 427 -16.05 -13.05 -1.09
C PRO A 427 -17.06 -13.90 -1.89
N LEU A 428 -16.70 -14.29 -3.13
CA LEU A 428 -17.58 -15.04 -4.01
C LEU A 428 -17.60 -16.55 -3.72
N PHE A 429 -16.47 -17.11 -3.30
CA PHE A 429 -16.33 -18.58 -3.19
C PHE A 429 -16.42 -19.08 -1.76
N HIS A 430 -16.46 -18.19 -0.76
CA HIS A 430 -16.48 -18.51 0.67
C HIS A 430 -15.36 -19.49 1.08
N LYS A 431 -14.24 -19.45 0.35
CA LYS A 431 -13.02 -20.20 0.57
C LYS A 431 -11.83 -19.25 0.64
N ARG A 432 -10.70 -19.75 1.16
CA ARG A 432 -9.46 -18.96 1.13
C ARG A 432 -8.95 -18.88 -0.29
N ALA A 433 -8.50 -17.67 -0.65
CA ALA A 433 -7.81 -17.39 -1.88
C ALA A 433 -6.34 -17.12 -1.59
N LEU A 434 -5.46 -17.68 -2.39
CA LEU A 434 -4.09 -17.20 -2.47
C LEU A 434 -4.12 -15.81 -3.11
N LEU A 435 -3.50 -14.84 -2.44
CA LEU A 435 -3.38 -13.46 -2.92
C LEU A 435 -1.96 -13.18 -3.41
N GLY A 436 -1.00 -14.00 -2.98
CA GLY A 436 0.41 -13.89 -3.33
C GLY A 436 1.18 -12.86 -2.54
N GLY A 437 2.43 -12.67 -2.92
CA GLY A 437 3.36 -11.71 -2.36
C GLY A 437 4.35 -12.28 -1.35
N GLU A 438 5.52 -11.65 -1.32
CA GLU A 438 6.57 -11.88 -0.34
C GLU A 438 6.70 -10.67 0.59
N PRO A 439 6.93 -10.84 1.91
CA PRO A 439 6.89 -9.74 2.88
C PRO A 439 7.83 -8.57 2.56
N VAL A 440 9.08 -8.85 2.20
CA VAL A 440 10.08 -7.81 1.89
C VAL A 440 9.77 -7.12 0.56
N ALA A 441 9.40 -7.87 -0.48
CA ALA A 441 9.04 -7.32 -1.78
C ALA A 441 7.79 -6.44 -1.66
N TYR A 442 6.78 -6.91 -0.94
CA TYR A 442 5.55 -6.21 -0.67
C TYR A 442 5.79 -4.87 0.07
N SER A 443 6.59 -4.87 1.15
CA SER A 443 6.90 -3.65 1.89
C SER A 443 7.63 -2.62 1.04
N LYS A 444 8.56 -3.04 0.19
CA LYS A 444 9.26 -2.16 -0.76
C LYS A 444 8.34 -1.60 -1.83
N ALA A 445 7.42 -2.44 -2.34
CA ALA A 445 6.41 -1.98 -3.30
C ALA A 445 5.52 -0.88 -2.70
N GLN A 446 5.04 -1.04 -1.47
CA GLN A 446 4.25 -0.03 -0.76
C GLN A 446 5.00 1.30 -0.63
N VAL A 447 6.25 1.25 -0.11
CA VAL A 447 7.08 2.45 0.11
C VAL A 447 7.39 3.17 -1.19
N HIS A 448 7.51 2.46 -2.31
CA HIS A 448 7.73 3.06 -3.62
C HIS A 448 6.42 3.53 -4.29
N ALA A 449 5.37 2.70 -4.29
CA ALA A 449 4.12 3.00 -5.00
C ALA A 449 3.37 4.20 -4.40
N TRP A 450 3.33 4.32 -3.07
CA TRP A 450 2.55 5.35 -2.40
C TRP A 450 2.94 6.79 -2.75
N PRO A 451 4.23 7.18 -2.72
CA PRO A 451 4.65 8.49 -3.22
C PRO A 451 4.46 8.65 -4.74
N GLN A 452 4.55 7.57 -5.54
CA GLN A 452 4.28 7.64 -6.99
C GLN A 452 2.80 7.97 -7.28
N ILE A 453 1.86 7.40 -6.51
CA ILE A 453 0.44 7.72 -6.58
C ILE A 453 0.21 9.21 -6.28
N GLN A 454 0.80 9.72 -5.20
CA GLN A 454 0.70 11.12 -4.81
C GLN A 454 1.31 12.06 -5.87
N ALA A 455 2.49 11.74 -6.37
CA ALA A 455 3.15 12.50 -7.42
C ALA A 455 2.33 12.53 -8.73
N PHE A 456 1.74 11.38 -9.09
CA PHE A 456 0.88 11.26 -10.26
C PHE A 456 -0.37 12.17 -10.14
N PHE A 457 -1.08 12.11 -9.04
CA PHE A 457 -2.25 12.96 -8.84
C PHE A 457 -1.87 14.44 -8.69
N ASN A 458 -0.79 14.77 -8.01
CA ASN A 458 -0.30 16.14 -7.93
C ASN A 458 0.01 16.71 -9.32
N LYS A 459 0.66 15.94 -10.18
CA LYS A 459 1.00 16.38 -11.53
C LYS A 459 -0.25 16.68 -12.37
N TYR A 460 -1.23 15.80 -12.36
CA TYR A 460 -2.34 15.87 -13.30
C TYR A 460 -3.60 16.55 -12.75
N LEU A 461 -3.71 16.78 -11.45
CA LEU A 461 -4.84 17.48 -10.85
C LEU A 461 -4.52 18.94 -10.47
N ASN A 462 -3.24 19.33 -10.42
CA ASN A 462 -2.84 20.71 -10.11
C ASN A 462 -2.45 21.54 -11.34
N ASP A 463 -1.98 20.91 -12.41
CA ASP A 463 -1.44 21.60 -13.60
C ASP A 463 -2.53 21.99 -14.64
N ASN A 464 -3.81 21.94 -14.28
CA ASN A 464 -4.94 22.31 -15.17
C ASN A 464 -5.57 23.65 -14.83
#